data_1088e14e504ace425dacedc6f0df3166
#
_entry.id   1088e14e504ace425dacedc6f0df3166
#
_cell.length_a   1.000
_cell.length_b   1.000
_cell.length_c   1.000
_cell.angle_alpha   90.00
_cell.angle_beta   90.00
_cell.angle_gamma   90.00
#
_symmetry.space_group_name_H-M   'P 1'
#
loop_
_entity.id
_entity.type
_entity.pdbx_description
1 polymer ?
#
loop_
_entity_poly.entity_id
_entity_poly.type
_entity_poly.pdbx_seq_one_letter_code
_entity_poly.pdbx_strand_id
1 'polypeptide(L)'
;MVVAARGRQADWVRNIVANPEVNVRVKSRHFTGRAETVTDPVQIADFLALRLRRRPKMIGLILRMAGLPANPTRIQLEEYATKRVMVVIHPIRAVNNN
;
A
#
# COMPACT_ATOMS: atom_id res chain seq x y z
N MET A 1 5.99 3.39 5.70
CA MET A 1 5.86 3.69 4.27
C MET A 1 4.95 2.67 3.61
N VAL A 2 3.97 3.12 2.89
CA VAL A 2 3.09 2.23 2.14
C VAL A 2 3.67 2.04 0.75
N VAL A 3 3.85 0.78 0.33
CA VAL A 3 4.46 0.48 -0.95
C VAL A 3 3.41 0.28 -2.04
N ALA A 4 2.40 -0.52 -1.77
CA ALA A 4 1.37 -0.80 -2.77
C ALA A 4 0.17 -1.49 -2.14
N ALA A 5 -0.95 -1.41 -2.85
CA ALA A 5 -2.13 -2.23 -2.59
C ALA A 5 -2.34 -3.11 -3.83
N ARG A 6 -2.02 -4.38 -3.72
CA ARG A 6 -2.06 -5.33 -4.82
C ARG A 6 -2.95 -6.52 -4.49
N GLY A 7 -3.23 -7.32 -5.49
CA GLY A 7 -3.95 -8.56 -5.28
C GLY A 7 -3.18 -9.51 -4.38
N ARG A 8 -3.91 -10.31 -3.61
CA ARG A 8 -3.31 -11.23 -2.64
C ARG A 8 -2.48 -12.34 -3.28
N GLN A 9 -2.68 -12.58 -4.57
CA GLN A 9 -1.98 -13.65 -5.29
C GLN A 9 -0.66 -13.18 -5.91
N ALA A 10 -0.32 -11.91 -5.78
CA ALA A 10 0.93 -11.41 -6.35
C ALA A 10 2.13 -12.10 -5.70
N ASP A 11 3.09 -12.52 -6.53
CA ASP A 11 4.26 -13.26 -6.05
C ASP A 11 5.07 -12.47 -5.02
N TRP A 12 5.23 -11.17 -5.24
CA TRP A 12 6.01 -10.36 -4.31
C TRP A 12 5.33 -10.24 -2.94
N VAL A 13 4.00 -10.27 -2.89
CA VAL A 13 3.27 -10.29 -1.61
C VAL A 13 3.54 -11.59 -0.89
N ARG A 14 3.53 -12.71 -1.60
CA ARG A 14 3.80 -14.02 -1.02
C ARG A 14 5.23 -14.08 -0.47
N ASN A 15 6.17 -13.50 -1.20
CA ASN A 15 7.56 -13.45 -0.75
C ASN A 15 7.70 -12.61 0.53
N ILE A 16 6.99 -11.50 0.63
CA ILE A 16 7.01 -10.64 1.81
C ILE A 16 6.41 -11.34 3.02
N VAL A 17 5.33 -12.10 2.83
CA VAL A 17 4.74 -12.87 3.93
C VAL A 17 5.73 -13.90 4.44
N ALA A 18 6.46 -14.55 3.54
CA ALA A 18 7.45 -15.54 3.92
C ALA A 18 8.68 -14.91 4.58
N ASN A 19 9.07 -13.73 4.14
CA ASN A 19 10.24 -13.03 4.67
C ASN A 19 9.94 -11.54 4.76
N PRO A 20 9.46 -11.06 5.91
CA PRO A 20 9.00 -9.68 6.04
C PRO A 20 10.11 -8.64 6.13
N GLU A 21 11.35 -9.05 6.36
CA GLU A 21 12.45 -8.10 6.40
C GLU A 21 12.90 -7.78 4.97
N VAL A 22 12.92 -6.51 4.62
CA VAL A 22 13.21 -6.06 3.26
C VAL A 22 14.25 -4.95 3.27
N ASN A 23 15.05 -4.92 2.21
CA ASN A 23 15.97 -3.82 1.95
C ASN A 23 15.29 -2.86 0.99
N VAL A 24 15.19 -1.61 1.41
CA VAL A 24 14.50 -0.59 0.63
C VAL A 24 15.48 0.43 0.13
N ARG A 25 15.37 0.75 -1.16
CA ARG A 25 16.16 1.79 -1.78
C ARG A 25 15.22 2.83 -2.36
N VAL A 26 15.32 4.06 -1.84
CA VAL A 26 14.54 5.19 -2.34
C VAL A 26 15.51 6.30 -2.67
N LYS A 27 15.65 6.63 -3.95
CA LYS A 27 16.64 7.60 -4.42
C LYS A 27 18.04 7.16 -3.98
N SER A 28 18.72 7.98 -3.18
CA SER A 28 20.06 7.66 -2.70
C SER A 28 20.05 7.04 -1.30
N ARG A 29 18.89 6.79 -0.76
CA ARG A 29 18.76 6.23 0.59
C ARG A 29 18.52 4.74 0.55
N HIS A 30 19.21 4.06 1.46
CA HIS A 30 18.98 2.63 1.69
C HIS A 30 18.57 2.44 3.15
N PHE A 31 17.62 1.59 3.40
CA PHE A 31 17.31 1.21 4.77
C PHE A 31 16.74 -0.21 4.79
N THR A 32 16.83 -0.83 5.95
CA THR A 32 16.18 -2.10 6.19
C THR A 32 14.83 -1.83 6.83
N GLY A 33 13.81 -2.46 6.31
CA GLY A 33 12.46 -2.29 6.81
C GLY A 33 11.82 -3.62 7.10
N ARG A 34 10.78 -3.57 7.90
CA ARG A 34 9.93 -4.73 8.13
C ARG A 34 8.61 -4.48 7.43
N ALA A 35 8.25 -5.38 6.53
CA ALA A 35 7.02 -5.28 5.78
C ALA A 35 5.89 -5.90 6.58
N GLU A 36 4.80 -5.15 6.70
CA GLU A 36 3.57 -5.62 7.30
C GLU A 36 2.51 -5.70 6.20
N THR A 37 1.86 -6.85 6.11
CA THR A 37 0.74 -7.01 5.17
C THR A 37 -0.56 -6.72 5.91
N VAL A 38 -1.34 -5.80 5.35
CA VAL A 38 -2.64 -5.42 5.89
C VAL A 38 -3.71 -5.96 4.95
N THR A 39 -4.57 -6.80 5.46
CA THR A 39 -5.63 -7.43 4.67
C THR A 39 -7.02 -6.95 5.06
N ASP A 40 -7.15 -6.17 6.12
CA ASP A 40 -8.44 -5.64 6.58
C ASP A 40 -8.97 -4.60 5.59
N PRO A 41 -10.11 -4.87 4.93
CA PRO A 41 -10.65 -3.93 3.95
C PRO A 41 -10.94 -2.55 4.53
N VAL A 42 -11.32 -2.47 5.79
CA VAL A 42 -11.61 -1.18 6.43
C VAL A 42 -10.33 -0.35 6.54
N GLN A 43 -9.23 -0.96 6.97
CA GLN A 43 -7.96 -0.25 7.06
C GLN A 43 -7.45 0.19 5.69
N ILE A 44 -7.56 -0.68 4.70
CA ILE A 44 -7.14 -0.33 3.33
C ILE A 44 -8.00 0.80 2.80
N ALA A 45 -9.31 0.74 3.02
CA ALA A 45 -10.22 1.79 2.56
C ALA A 45 -9.95 3.12 3.27
N ASP A 46 -9.64 3.10 4.57
CA ASP A 46 -9.24 4.29 5.31
C ASP A 46 -8.02 4.96 4.68
N PHE A 47 -7.02 4.14 4.35
CA PHE A 47 -5.81 4.65 3.71
C PHE A 47 -6.13 5.25 2.34
N LEU A 48 -6.92 4.57 1.53
CA LEU A 48 -7.29 5.06 0.20
C LEU A 48 -8.09 6.35 0.30
N ALA A 49 -9.03 6.43 1.24
CA ALA A 49 -9.80 7.66 1.44
C ALA A 49 -8.91 8.83 1.83
N LEU A 50 -7.95 8.60 2.70
CA LEU A 50 -7.02 9.64 3.12
C LEU A 50 -6.16 10.12 1.94
N ARG A 51 -5.65 9.18 1.15
CA ARG A 51 -4.84 9.51 -0.03
C ARG A 51 -5.65 10.26 -1.07
N LEU A 52 -6.89 9.85 -1.29
CA LEU A 52 -7.78 10.51 -2.24
C LEU A 52 -8.04 11.96 -1.83
N ARG A 53 -8.20 12.21 -0.54
CA ARG A 53 -8.39 13.57 -0.03
C ARG A 53 -7.16 14.44 -0.22
N ARG A 54 -5.97 13.88 -0.08
CA ARG A 54 -4.71 14.63 -0.21
C ARG A 54 -4.30 14.84 -1.66
N ARG A 55 -4.54 13.85 -2.51
CA ARG A 55 -4.14 13.91 -3.93
C ARG A 55 -5.28 13.40 -4.81
N PRO A 56 -6.37 14.16 -4.90
CA PRO A 56 -7.57 13.66 -5.56
C PRO A 56 -7.36 13.36 -7.04
N LYS A 57 -6.55 14.14 -7.74
CA LYS A 57 -6.34 13.92 -9.17
C LYS A 57 -5.56 12.65 -9.44
N MET A 58 -4.46 12.45 -8.72
CA MET A 58 -3.60 11.31 -8.94
C MET A 58 -4.27 10.01 -8.49
N ILE A 59 -4.78 10.00 -7.28
CA ILE A 59 -5.42 8.80 -6.73
C ILE A 59 -6.72 8.52 -7.45
N GLY A 60 -7.48 9.56 -7.77
CA GLY A 60 -8.71 9.40 -8.55
C GLY A 60 -8.46 8.75 -9.90
N LEU A 61 -7.38 9.14 -10.60
CA LEU A 61 -7.02 8.52 -11.86
C LEU A 61 -6.70 7.04 -11.69
N ILE A 62 -5.91 6.71 -10.67
CA ILE A 62 -5.54 5.32 -10.39
C ILE A 62 -6.78 4.48 -10.11
N LEU A 63 -7.70 5.00 -9.29
CA LEU A 63 -8.92 4.29 -8.95
C LEU A 63 -9.84 4.13 -10.15
N ARG A 64 -9.92 5.15 -11.01
CA ARG A 64 -10.70 5.05 -12.25
C ARG A 64 -10.14 3.97 -13.18
N MET A 65 -8.83 3.87 -13.27
CA MET A 65 -8.21 2.81 -14.07
C MET A 65 -8.50 1.43 -13.50
N ALA A 66 -8.78 1.35 -12.22
CA ALA A 66 -9.18 0.11 -11.56
C ALA A 66 -10.69 -0.16 -11.64
N GLY A 67 -11.45 0.70 -12.34
CA GLY A 67 -12.87 0.50 -12.52
C GLY A 67 -13.77 1.24 -11.54
N LEU A 68 -13.22 2.09 -10.69
CA LEU A 68 -13.99 2.86 -9.72
C LEU A 68 -14.39 4.21 -10.30
N PRO A 69 -15.51 4.82 -9.84
CA PRO A 69 -15.86 6.17 -10.25
C PRO A 69 -14.89 7.21 -9.71
N ALA A 70 -14.97 8.43 -10.24
CA ALA A 70 -14.06 9.51 -9.84
C ALA A 70 -14.18 9.86 -8.34
N ASN A 71 -15.39 9.77 -7.80
CA ASN A 71 -15.64 10.00 -6.38
C ASN A 71 -16.28 8.74 -5.78
N PRO A 72 -15.46 7.72 -5.49
CA PRO A 72 -16.01 6.48 -4.97
C PRO A 72 -16.60 6.68 -3.58
N THR A 73 -17.68 5.97 -3.32
CA THR A 73 -18.27 5.94 -1.98
C THR A 73 -17.41 5.08 -1.07
N ARG A 74 -17.67 5.19 0.24
CA ARG A 74 -16.98 4.36 1.22
C ARG A 74 -17.18 2.87 0.94
N ILE A 75 -18.40 2.48 0.58
CA ILE A 75 -18.72 1.09 0.28
C ILE A 75 -17.90 0.61 -0.92
N GLN A 76 -17.80 1.43 -1.97
CA GLN A 76 -17.00 1.08 -3.14
C GLN A 76 -15.53 0.92 -2.81
N LEU A 77 -14.98 1.76 -1.94
CA LEU A 77 -13.60 1.62 -1.51
C LEU A 77 -13.39 0.34 -0.72
N GLU A 78 -14.32 0.00 0.16
CA GLU A 78 -14.21 -1.23 0.93
C GLU A 78 -14.33 -2.47 0.06
N GLU A 79 -15.22 -2.46 -0.92
CA GLU A 79 -15.33 -3.56 -1.87
C GLU A 79 -14.06 -3.74 -2.69
N TYR A 80 -13.48 -2.64 -3.16
CA TYR A 80 -12.20 -2.67 -3.86
C TYR A 80 -11.12 -3.26 -2.96
N ALA A 81 -11.11 -2.88 -1.70
CA ALA A 81 -10.09 -3.29 -0.74
C ALA A 81 -10.18 -4.77 -0.36
N THR A 82 -11.35 -5.40 -0.49
CA THR A 82 -11.51 -6.81 -0.10
C THR A 82 -10.62 -7.75 -0.90
N LYS A 83 -10.24 -7.35 -2.10
CA LYS A 83 -9.42 -8.18 -3.00
C LYS A 83 -7.96 -7.72 -3.01
N ARG A 84 -7.59 -6.84 -2.10
CA ARG A 84 -6.26 -6.23 -2.11
C ARG A 84 -5.53 -6.50 -0.80
N VAL A 85 -4.22 -6.40 -0.87
CA VAL A 85 -3.35 -6.44 0.29
C VAL A 85 -2.53 -5.17 0.26
N MET A 86 -2.53 -4.45 1.37
CA MET A 86 -1.68 -3.27 1.51
C MET A 86 -0.39 -3.68 2.22
N VAL A 87 0.72 -3.22 1.69
CA VAL A 87 2.02 -3.49 2.30
C VAL A 87 2.56 -2.19 2.88
N VAL A 88 2.81 -2.22 4.18
CA VAL A 88 3.38 -1.10 4.92
C VAL A 88 4.78 -1.50 5.35
N ILE A 89 5.76 -0.67 5.04
CA ILE A 89 7.14 -0.92 5.44
C ILE A 89 7.48 -0.01 6.60
N HIS A 90 7.86 -0.63 7.71
CA HIS A 90 8.28 0.09 8.91
C HIS A 90 9.81 0.08 8.93
N PRO A 91 10.46 1.25 8.84
CA PRO A 91 11.91 1.28 8.91
C PRO A 91 12.40 0.72 10.24
N ILE A 92 13.30 -0.24 10.17
CA ILE A 92 13.91 -0.80 11.36
C ILE A 92 15.18 -0.03 11.69
N ARG A 93 15.94 0.28 10.64
CA ARG A 93 17.25 0.86 10.84
C ARG A 93 17.69 1.63 9.60
N ALA A 94 18.17 2.84 9.77
CA ALA A 94 18.77 3.58 8.68
C ALA A 94 20.18 3.03 8.41
N VAL A 95 20.52 2.92 7.13
CA VAL A 95 21.78 2.32 6.74
C VAL A 95 22.97 3.17 7.14
N ASN A 96 22.82 4.47 7.06
CA ASN A 96 23.92 5.38 7.34
C ASN A 96 23.69 6.17 8.61
N ASN A 97 23.28 5.52 9.61
CA ASN A 97 22.96 6.20 10.84
C ASN A 97 24.21 6.49 11.65
N ASN A 98 25.00 7.25 11.18
CA ASN A 98 26.20 7.67 11.91
C ASN A 98 25.91 8.53 13.09
#